data_b7f4920480abc057a0eaa1748aaa32ba
#
_entry.id   b7f4920480abc057a0eaa1748aaa32ba
#
_cell.length_a   1.000
_cell.length_b   1.000
_cell.length_c   1.000
_cell.angle_alpha   90.00
_cell.angle_beta   90.00
_cell.angle_gamma   90.00
#
_symmetry.space_group_name_H-M   'P 1'
#
loop_
_entity.id
_entity.type
_entity.pdbx_description
1 polymer ?
#
loop_
_entity_poly.entity_id
_entity_poly.type
_entity_poly.pdbx_seq_one_letter_code
_entity_poly.pdbx_strand_id
1 'polypeptide(L)'
;IRKVRVKDLNITYIQPVESLGSMLGTLDFNKERAEEYINLGYYDAMKVFKKLKGFKYYCIPFEGNFVNILIDFYNEYKEKLCYIGHFLGYEEVCEDRMFFEKILPRLESILDMKGKNDYQDICIRFFERIAEKYEVERFKIYKAEEFFGLTIEKFRENPTAFIKNVPNFIKQNRILSLAVKDDLIVEIFAELFI
;
A
#
# COMPACT_ATOMS: atom_id res chain seq x y z
N ILE A 1 7.93 -9.07 20.50
CA ILE A 1 7.67 -8.36 21.79
C ILE A 1 6.51 -9.05 22.48
N ARG A 2 6.75 -9.49 23.73
CA ARG A 2 5.70 -10.17 24.52
C ARG A 2 4.73 -9.10 25.05
N LYS A 3 3.49 -9.08 24.57
CA LYS A 3 2.46 -8.17 25.09
C LYS A 3 2.16 -8.55 26.56
N VAL A 4 2.42 -7.64 27.46
CA VAL A 4 2.06 -7.79 28.88
C VAL A 4 0.57 -7.51 29.01
N ARG A 5 -0.20 -8.51 29.45
CA ARG A 5 -1.62 -8.32 29.81
C ARG A 5 -1.68 -8.01 31.30
N VAL A 6 -1.87 -6.78 31.64
CA VAL A 6 -2.19 -6.36 33.02
C VAL A 6 -3.68 -6.09 33.06
N LYS A 7 -4.41 -6.76 33.94
CA LYS A 7 -5.83 -6.49 34.15
C LYS A 7 -5.95 -5.04 34.64
N ASP A 8 -6.92 -4.31 34.11
CA ASP A 8 -7.33 -2.96 34.51
C ASP A 8 -6.40 -1.79 34.10
N LEU A 9 -5.43 -2.00 33.21
CA LEU A 9 -4.65 -0.92 32.63
C LEU A 9 -4.94 -0.75 31.13
N ASN A 10 -5.21 0.49 30.74
CA ASN A 10 -5.32 0.85 29.31
C ASN A 10 -3.92 1.05 28.74
N ILE A 11 -3.35 0.01 28.12
CA ILE A 11 -1.98 0.00 27.61
C ILE A 11 -2.00 0.23 26.09
N THR A 12 -1.35 1.30 25.65
CA THR A 12 -1.13 1.56 24.22
C THR A 12 0.26 1.05 23.83
N TYR A 13 0.31 0.15 22.85
CA TYR A 13 1.56 -0.36 22.31
C TYR A 13 1.95 0.38 21.04
N ILE A 14 3.15 0.96 21.04
CA ILE A 14 3.76 1.57 19.86
C ILE A 14 4.89 0.64 19.43
N GLN A 15 4.84 0.17 18.19
CA GLN A 15 5.85 -0.72 17.62
C GLN A 15 6.35 -0.11 16.32
N PRO A 16 7.68 -0.13 16.07
CA PRO A 16 8.20 0.29 14.77
C PRO A 16 7.57 -0.52 13.64
N VAL A 17 7.19 0.16 12.58
CA VAL A 17 6.64 -0.46 11.36
C VAL A 17 7.72 -1.29 10.66
N GLU A 18 8.97 -0.85 10.75
CA GLU A 18 10.12 -1.52 10.16
C GLU A 18 11.10 -2.02 11.22
N SER A 19 11.91 -3.00 10.82
CA SER A 19 13.00 -3.46 11.68
C SER A 19 14.07 -2.37 11.82
N LEU A 20 14.44 -2.04 13.04
CA LEU A 20 15.52 -1.09 13.34
C LEU A 20 16.92 -1.67 13.06
N GLY A 21 17.03 -2.68 12.23
CA GLY A 21 18.27 -3.35 11.89
C GLY A 21 18.62 -4.53 12.81
N SER A 22 19.81 -5.11 12.58
CA SER A 22 20.34 -6.19 13.42
C SER A 22 20.93 -5.64 14.72
N MET A 23 21.12 -6.51 15.72
CA MET A 23 21.75 -6.15 16.99
C MET A 23 23.15 -5.50 16.83
N LEU A 24 23.87 -5.82 15.76
CA LEU A 24 25.14 -5.20 15.38
C LEU A 24 24.93 -3.82 14.73
N GLY A 25 23.82 -3.59 14.03
CA GLY A 25 23.47 -2.30 13.43
C GLY A 25 23.08 -1.23 14.46
N THR A 26 22.69 -1.62 15.68
CA THR A 26 22.42 -0.66 16.78
C THR A 26 23.67 -0.02 17.34
N LEU A 27 24.85 -0.54 17.01
CA LEU A 27 26.16 0.01 17.39
C LEU A 27 26.74 0.93 16.28
N ASP A 28 26.05 1.09 15.18
CA ASP A 28 26.45 1.99 14.09
C ASP A 28 26.00 3.41 14.44
N PHE A 29 26.94 4.23 14.96
CA PHE A 29 26.71 5.62 15.34
C PHE A 29 26.69 6.56 14.12
N ASN A 30 25.91 6.21 13.11
CA ASN A 30 25.69 7.07 11.94
C ASN A 30 24.59 8.10 12.25
N LYS A 31 24.92 9.40 12.09
CA LYS A 31 24.01 10.51 12.37
C LYS A 31 22.73 10.43 11.53
N GLU A 32 22.86 10.16 10.23
CA GLU A 32 21.73 10.08 9.30
C GLU A 32 20.74 8.97 9.69
N ARG A 33 21.29 7.81 10.08
CA ARG A 33 20.49 6.68 10.56
C ARG A 33 19.80 6.96 11.89
N ALA A 34 20.48 7.70 12.78
CA ALA A 34 19.88 8.12 14.05
C ALA A 34 18.71 9.07 13.83
N GLU A 35 18.85 10.03 12.92
CA GLU A 35 17.77 10.96 12.53
C GLU A 35 16.58 10.21 11.89
N GLU A 36 16.86 9.22 11.03
CA GLU A 36 15.84 8.36 10.45
C GLU A 36 15.05 7.59 11.52
N TYR A 37 15.73 6.99 12.49
CA TYR A 37 15.08 6.24 13.58
C TYR A 37 14.28 7.15 14.52
N ILE A 38 14.74 8.37 14.77
CA ILE A 38 13.98 9.36 15.54
C ILE A 38 12.69 9.71 14.80
N ASN A 39 12.77 9.99 13.49
CA ASN A 39 11.61 10.28 12.66
C ASN A 39 10.65 9.08 12.63
N LEU A 40 11.17 7.87 12.42
CA LEU A 40 10.35 6.65 12.41
C LEU A 40 9.58 6.50 13.73
N GLY A 41 10.28 6.62 14.88
CA GLY A 41 9.63 6.54 16.18
C GLY A 41 8.56 7.61 16.41
N TYR A 42 8.84 8.84 15.99
CA TYR A 42 7.89 9.94 16.08
C TYR A 42 6.62 9.69 15.24
N TYR A 43 6.78 9.33 13.97
CA TYR A 43 5.65 9.11 13.08
C TYR A 43 4.87 7.84 13.41
N ASP A 44 5.53 6.78 13.87
CA ASP A 44 4.86 5.57 14.35
C ASP A 44 4.02 5.84 15.62
N ALA A 45 4.52 6.69 16.52
CA ALA A 45 3.73 7.15 17.67
C ALA A 45 2.53 7.99 17.21
N MET A 46 2.74 8.95 16.29
CA MET A 46 1.67 9.76 15.71
C MET A 46 0.61 8.91 15.02
N LYS A 47 1.01 7.84 14.31
CA LYS A 47 0.10 6.89 13.68
C LYS A 47 -0.86 6.26 14.70
N VAL A 48 -0.36 5.84 15.84
CA VAL A 48 -1.19 5.24 16.90
C VAL A 48 -2.13 6.29 17.51
N PHE A 49 -1.61 7.47 17.90
CA PHE A 49 -2.38 8.50 18.58
C PHE A 49 -3.42 9.18 17.69
N LYS A 50 -3.09 9.41 16.43
CA LYS A 50 -4.00 10.04 15.46
C LYS A 50 -4.78 9.03 14.60
N LYS A 51 -4.63 7.72 14.86
CA LYS A 51 -5.29 6.64 14.10
C LYS A 51 -5.03 6.75 12.59
N LEU A 52 -3.78 7.09 12.22
CA LEU A 52 -3.40 7.18 10.83
C LEU A 52 -3.34 5.79 10.19
N LYS A 53 -3.63 5.71 8.91
CA LYS A 53 -3.51 4.51 8.08
C LYS A 53 -2.17 4.50 7.30
N GLY A 54 -1.89 3.39 6.66
CA GLY A 54 -0.68 3.14 5.88
C GLY A 54 0.28 2.20 6.59
N PHE A 55 1.26 1.68 5.86
CA PHE A 55 2.32 0.84 6.37
C PHE A 55 3.61 1.65 6.56
N LYS A 56 4.15 2.21 5.47
CA LYS A 56 5.36 3.04 5.49
C LYS A 56 5.08 4.53 5.49
N TYR A 57 3.91 4.93 5.03
CA TYR A 57 3.45 6.31 5.00
C TYR A 57 2.39 6.55 6.08
N TYR A 58 2.06 7.78 6.32
CA TYR A 58 1.22 8.20 7.44
C TYR A 58 0.04 9.02 6.90
N CYS A 59 -1.08 8.35 6.64
CA CYS A 59 -2.24 8.94 5.99
C CYS A 59 -3.41 9.14 6.96
N ILE A 60 -3.96 10.35 6.99
CA ILE A 60 -5.28 10.60 7.56
C ILE A 60 -6.29 9.89 6.64
N PRO A 61 -7.10 8.96 7.15
CA PRO A 61 -8.04 8.20 6.32
C PRO A 61 -9.09 9.11 5.70
N PHE A 62 -9.69 8.65 4.59
CA PHE A 62 -10.89 9.30 4.04
C PHE A 62 -12.00 9.36 5.08
N GLU A 63 -12.71 10.47 5.11
CA GLU A 63 -13.89 10.63 5.93
C GLU A 63 -15.12 10.02 5.23
N GLY A 64 -16.06 9.49 6.02
CA GLY A 64 -17.30 8.93 5.52
C GLY A 64 -17.21 7.48 5.03
N ASN A 65 -18.14 7.11 4.13
CA ASN A 65 -18.21 5.74 3.63
C ASN A 65 -17.29 5.52 2.41
N PHE A 66 -16.14 4.94 2.66
CA PHE A 66 -15.14 4.68 1.62
C PHE A 66 -15.64 3.70 0.53
N VAL A 67 -16.61 2.84 0.84
CA VAL A 67 -17.20 1.93 -0.16
C VAL A 67 -17.89 2.73 -1.27
N ASN A 68 -18.54 3.84 -0.94
CA ASN A 68 -19.15 4.71 -1.96
C ASN A 68 -18.10 5.29 -2.90
N ILE A 69 -16.96 5.75 -2.36
CA ILE A 69 -15.82 6.24 -3.17
C ILE A 69 -15.32 5.15 -4.12
N LEU A 70 -15.24 3.90 -3.66
CA LEU A 70 -14.83 2.78 -4.50
C LEU A 70 -15.88 2.42 -5.57
N ILE A 71 -17.16 2.57 -5.27
CA ILE A 71 -18.23 2.37 -6.27
C ILE A 71 -18.14 3.45 -7.35
N ASP A 72 -17.96 4.71 -6.97
CA ASP A 72 -17.80 5.81 -7.92
C ASP A 72 -16.53 5.60 -8.78
N PHE A 73 -15.42 5.22 -8.16
CA PHE A 73 -14.19 4.85 -8.86
C PHE A 73 -14.41 3.68 -9.84
N TYR A 74 -15.10 2.63 -9.39
CA TYR A 74 -15.43 1.50 -10.27
C TYR A 74 -16.24 1.94 -11.49
N ASN A 75 -17.25 2.78 -11.31
CA ASN A 75 -18.10 3.26 -12.39
C ASN A 75 -17.31 4.11 -13.41
N GLU A 76 -16.38 4.94 -12.91
CA GLU A 76 -15.51 5.78 -13.74
C GLU A 76 -14.48 4.96 -14.54
N TYR A 77 -13.88 3.94 -13.90
CA TYR A 77 -12.77 3.15 -14.47
C TYR A 77 -13.18 1.73 -14.90
N LYS A 78 -14.46 1.47 -15.12
CA LYS A 78 -15.02 0.13 -15.36
C LYS A 78 -14.28 -0.64 -16.46
N GLU A 79 -14.04 -0.03 -17.62
CA GLU A 79 -13.36 -0.69 -18.75
C GLU A 79 -11.93 -1.07 -18.40
N LYS A 80 -11.18 -0.17 -17.75
CA LYS A 80 -9.80 -0.41 -17.30
C LYS A 80 -9.76 -1.51 -16.24
N LEU A 81 -10.70 -1.51 -15.30
CA LEU A 81 -10.81 -2.56 -14.28
C LEU A 81 -11.18 -3.92 -14.88
N CYS A 82 -12.00 -3.95 -15.91
CA CYS A 82 -12.27 -5.16 -16.68
C CYS A 82 -10.99 -5.71 -17.32
N TYR A 83 -10.23 -4.84 -18.00
CA TYR A 83 -8.94 -5.22 -18.58
C TYR A 83 -7.98 -5.77 -17.51
N ILE A 84 -7.88 -5.10 -16.38
CA ILE A 84 -7.06 -5.58 -15.24
C ILE A 84 -7.53 -6.94 -14.74
N GLY A 85 -8.83 -7.17 -14.66
CA GLY A 85 -9.39 -8.47 -14.29
C GLY A 85 -8.94 -9.59 -15.24
N HIS A 86 -9.04 -9.38 -16.55
CA HIS A 86 -8.52 -10.31 -17.55
C HIS A 86 -7.00 -10.45 -17.47
N PHE A 87 -6.27 -9.37 -17.29
CA PHE A 87 -4.84 -9.37 -17.12
C PHE A 87 -4.40 -10.21 -15.90
N LEU A 88 -5.18 -10.21 -14.81
CA LEU A 88 -4.96 -11.05 -13.63
C LEU A 88 -5.45 -12.50 -13.80
N GLY A 89 -6.00 -12.87 -14.98
CA GLY A 89 -6.41 -14.21 -15.32
C GLY A 89 -7.84 -14.58 -14.93
N TYR A 90 -8.71 -13.59 -14.73
CA TYR A 90 -10.14 -13.81 -14.50
C TYR A 90 -10.88 -13.74 -15.83
N GLU A 91 -11.43 -14.87 -16.29
CA GLU A 91 -12.09 -14.99 -17.60
C GLU A 91 -13.57 -14.56 -17.57
N GLU A 92 -14.18 -14.60 -16.38
CA GLU A 92 -15.61 -14.30 -16.23
C GLU A 92 -15.85 -12.89 -15.72
N VAL A 93 -16.51 -12.10 -16.55
CA VAL A 93 -17.45 -11.03 -16.28
C VAL A 93 -16.90 -9.71 -15.69
N CYS A 94 -17.07 -8.68 -16.52
CA CYS A 94 -17.00 -7.26 -16.13
C CYS A 94 -18.21 -6.83 -15.28
N GLU A 95 -18.49 -7.52 -14.20
CA GLU A 95 -19.52 -7.16 -13.23
C GLU A 95 -18.89 -6.46 -12.02
N ASP A 96 -19.68 -5.66 -11.33
CA ASP A 96 -19.31 -4.94 -10.12
C ASP A 96 -18.67 -5.87 -9.06
N ARG A 97 -19.15 -7.12 -9.00
CA ARG A 97 -18.63 -8.16 -8.13
C ARG A 97 -17.17 -8.53 -8.40
N MET A 98 -16.71 -8.45 -9.66
CA MET A 98 -15.32 -8.78 -10.01
C MET A 98 -14.33 -7.84 -9.31
N PHE A 99 -14.62 -6.55 -9.22
CA PHE A 99 -13.76 -5.60 -8.55
C PHE A 99 -13.61 -5.93 -7.06
N PHE A 100 -14.75 -6.09 -6.37
CA PHE A 100 -14.74 -6.31 -4.91
C PHE A 100 -14.36 -7.74 -4.50
N GLU A 101 -14.77 -8.75 -5.28
CA GLU A 101 -14.60 -10.16 -4.92
C GLU A 101 -13.34 -10.80 -5.52
N LYS A 102 -12.73 -10.20 -6.55
CA LYS A 102 -11.57 -10.78 -7.25
C LYS A 102 -10.37 -9.83 -7.28
N ILE A 103 -10.54 -8.61 -7.80
CA ILE A 103 -9.43 -7.67 -8.00
C ILE A 103 -8.88 -7.20 -6.65
N LEU A 104 -9.71 -6.66 -5.76
CA LEU A 104 -9.25 -6.18 -4.45
C LEU A 104 -8.63 -7.28 -3.59
N PRO A 105 -9.22 -8.48 -3.44
CA PRO A 105 -8.57 -9.58 -2.71
C PRO A 105 -7.26 -10.06 -3.35
N ARG A 106 -7.17 -10.01 -4.69
CA ARG A 106 -5.94 -10.34 -5.38
C ARG A 106 -4.86 -9.29 -5.12
N LEU A 107 -5.23 -8.02 -5.15
CA LEU A 107 -4.34 -6.90 -4.83
C LEU A 107 -3.82 -7.02 -3.39
N GLU A 108 -4.69 -7.28 -2.41
CA GLU A 108 -4.31 -7.54 -1.02
C GLU A 108 -3.26 -8.66 -0.91
N SER A 109 -3.46 -9.76 -1.65
CA SER A 109 -2.50 -10.87 -1.72
C SER A 109 -1.15 -10.49 -2.35
N ILE A 110 -1.15 -9.69 -3.43
CA ILE A 110 0.07 -9.21 -4.09
C ILE A 110 0.84 -8.26 -3.16
N LEU A 111 0.12 -7.44 -2.40
CA LEU A 111 0.68 -6.47 -1.44
C LEU A 111 1.21 -7.12 -0.15
N ASP A 112 1.10 -8.45 0.01
CA ASP A 112 1.50 -9.22 1.20
C ASP A 112 0.88 -8.70 2.51
N MET A 113 -0.35 -8.20 2.44
CA MET A 113 -1.02 -7.66 3.60
C MET A 113 -1.45 -8.79 4.56
N LYS A 114 -1.22 -8.57 5.84
CA LYS A 114 -1.54 -9.55 6.92
C LYS A 114 -2.56 -8.96 7.88
N GLY A 115 -3.43 -9.81 8.39
CA GLY A 115 -4.44 -9.41 9.39
C GLY A 115 -5.77 -9.02 8.77
N LYS A 116 -6.56 -8.25 9.51
CA LYS A 116 -7.81 -7.67 9.03
C LYS A 116 -7.52 -6.31 8.42
N ASN A 117 -7.71 -6.20 7.12
CA ASN A 117 -7.56 -4.96 6.38
C ASN A 117 -8.93 -4.52 5.86
N ASP A 118 -9.21 -3.23 5.89
CA ASP A 118 -10.34 -2.68 5.18
C ASP A 118 -9.91 -2.21 3.76
N TYR A 119 -10.88 -1.77 2.97
CA TYR A 119 -10.60 -1.33 1.60
C TYR A 119 -9.68 -0.09 1.54
N GLN A 120 -9.74 0.80 2.53
CA GLN A 120 -8.81 1.93 2.60
C GLN A 120 -7.38 1.46 2.84
N ASP A 121 -7.18 0.45 3.69
CA ASP A 121 -5.86 -0.11 3.96
C ASP A 121 -5.24 -0.69 2.67
N ILE A 122 -6.05 -1.41 1.87
CA ILE A 122 -5.62 -1.99 0.58
C ILE A 122 -5.24 -0.88 -0.40
N CYS A 123 -6.09 0.14 -0.56
CA CYS A 123 -5.82 1.24 -1.47
C CYS A 123 -4.59 2.05 -1.04
N ILE A 124 -4.48 2.42 0.22
CA ILE A 124 -3.32 3.15 0.73
C ILE A 124 -2.05 2.33 0.52
N ARG A 125 -2.07 1.03 0.82
CA ARG A 125 -0.91 0.16 0.61
C ARG A 125 -0.51 0.04 -0.86
N PHE A 126 -1.47 0.00 -1.76
CA PHE A 126 -1.22 0.00 -3.20
C PHE A 126 -0.48 1.28 -3.63
N PHE A 127 -0.96 2.44 -3.20
CA PHE A 127 -0.31 3.71 -3.48
C PHE A 127 1.06 3.84 -2.82
N GLU A 128 1.25 3.31 -1.61
CA GLU A 128 2.56 3.29 -0.94
C GLU A 128 3.63 2.58 -1.75
N ARG A 129 3.29 1.45 -2.40
CA ARG A 129 4.27 0.71 -3.24
C ARG A 129 4.76 1.55 -4.42
N ILE A 130 3.89 2.37 -4.98
CA ILE A 130 4.25 3.32 -6.04
C ILE A 130 5.04 4.49 -5.45
N ALA A 131 4.56 5.08 -4.36
CA ALA A 131 5.19 6.21 -3.68
C ALA A 131 6.63 5.89 -3.26
N GLU A 132 6.89 4.67 -2.76
CA GLU A 132 8.23 4.18 -2.43
C GLU A 132 9.15 4.20 -3.67
N LYS A 133 8.64 3.75 -4.82
CA LYS A 133 9.40 3.66 -6.07
C LYS A 133 9.70 5.03 -6.69
N TYR A 134 8.81 5.98 -6.49
CA TYR A 134 8.91 7.33 -7.05
C TYR A 134 9.34 8.37 -6.01
N GLU A 135 9.96 7.92 -4.91
CA GLU A 135 10.61 8.74 -3.90
C GLU A 135 9.72 9.86 -3.33
N VAL A 136 8.43 9.55 -3.12
CA VAL A 136 7.54 10.45 -2.39
C VAL A 136 8.04 10.59 -0.96
N GLU A 137 8.07 11.81 -0.43
CA GLU A 137 8.55 12.08 0.93
C GLU A 137 7.81 11.24 1.95
N ARG A 138 8.55 10.48 2.78
CA ARG A 138 7.98 9.51 3.70
C ARG A 138 7.54 10.14 5.02
N PHE A 139 8.39 10.95 5.63
CA PHE A 139 8.17 11.49 6.97
C PHE A 139 7.30 12.75 6.95
N LYS A 140 6.06 12.57 6.50
CA LYS A 140 5.02 13.60 6.45
C LYS A 140 3.67 12.94 6.71
N ILE A 141 2.74 13.68 7.36
CA ILE A 141 1.35 13.25 7.49
C ILE A 141 0.57 13.83 6.31
N TYR A 142 -0.02 12.95 5.51
CA TYR A 142 -0.83 13.30 4.34
C TYR A 142 -2.32 13.13 4.64
N LYS A 143 -3.19 13.88 3.97
CA LYS A 143 -4.55 13.40 3.73
C LYS A 143 -4.48 12.31 2.67
N ALA A 144 -5.32 11.27 2.76
CA ALA A 144 -5.25 10.16 1.81
C ALA A 144 -5.46 10.62 0.36
N GLU A 145 -6.35 11.58 0.12
CA GLU A 145 -6.59 12.18 -1.20
C GLU A 145 -5.35 12.89 -1.74
N GLU A 146 -4.68 13.69 -0.90
CA GLU A 146 -3.44 14.40 -1.24
C GLU A 146 -2.33 13.40 -1.60
N PHE A 147 -2.19 12.34 -0.81
CA PHE A 147 -1.20 11.30 -1.03
C PHE A 147 -1.41 10.58 -2.35
N PHE A 148 -2.66 10.26 -2.68
CA PHE A 148 -2.99 9.60 -3.95
C PHE A 148 -2.71 10.53 -5.14
N GLY A 149 -3.15 11.78 -5.08
CA GLY A 149 -2.89 12.76 -6.13
C GLY A 149 -1.40 12.98 -6.38
N LEU A 150 -0.62 13.20 -5.33
CA LEU A 150 0.83 13.37 -5.42
C LEU A 150 1.53 12.13 -6.00
N THR A 151 1.09 10.93 -5.60
CA THR A 151 1.68 9.68 -6.12
C THR A 151 1.39 9.52 -7.62
N ILE A 152 0.18 9.84 -8.07
CA ILE A 152 -0.20 9.81 -9.50
C ILE A 152 0.63 10.84 -10.29
N GLU A 153 0.78 12.05 -9.77
CA GLU A 153 1.58 13.11 -10.39
C GLU A 153 3.03 12.68 -10.57
N LYS A 154 3.68 12.20 -9.52
CA LYS A 154 5.05 11.69 -9.54
C LYS A 154 5.25 10.54 -10.53
N PHE A 155 4.27 9.65 -10.60
CA PHE A 155 4.29 8.54 -11.54
C PHE A 155 4.20 9.05 -13.00
N ARG A 156 3.35 10.03 -13.28
CA ARG A 156 3.18 10.62 -14.62
C ARG A 156 4.37 11.44 -15.10
N GLU A 157 5.09 12.08 -14.17
CA GLU A 157 6.32 12.82 -14.48
C GLU A 157 7.44 11.93 -15.02
N ASN A 158 7.54 10.70 -14.49
CA ASN A 158 8.59 9.75 -14.85
C ASN A 158 8.01 8.35 -15.07
N PRO A 159 7.18 8.14 -16.10
CA PRO A 159 6.67 6.82 -16.38
C PRO A 159 7.85 5.90 -16.71
N THR A 160 8.24 5.05 -15.78
CA THR A 160 9.27 4.04 -16.06
C THR A 160 8.82 3.21 -17.26
N ALA A 161 9.75 3.01 -18.20
CA ALA A 161 9.50 2.15 -19.37
C ALA A 161 9.03 0.78 -18.87
N PHE A 162 7.77 0.48 -19.16
CA PHE A 162 7.09 -0.70 -18.68
C PHE A 162 7.66 -1.95 -19.30
N ILE A 163 7.98 -2.92 -18.47
CA ILE A 163 8.19 -4.29 -18.89
C ILE A 163 6.79 -4.88 -19.13
N LYS A 164 6.23 -4.67 -20.33
CA LYS A 164 4.98 -5.30 -20.79
C LYS A 164 5.00 -6.83 -20.83
N ASN A 165 6.02 -7.47 -20.29
CA ASN A 165 6.36 -8.87 -20.54
C ASN A 165 6.36 -9.77 -19.30
N VAL A 166 5.46 -9.56 -18.34
CA VAL A 166 5.23 -10.58 -17.33
C VAL A 166 4.42 -11.72 -17.99
N PRO A 167 4.98 -12.94 -18.16
CA PRO A 167 4.26 -14.04 -18.82
C PRO A 167 2.95 -14.37 -18.07
N ASN A 168 1.89 -14.71 -18.83
CA ASN A 168 0.57 -14.96 -18.24
C ASN A 168 0.57 -16.07 -17.19
N PHE A 169 1.39 -17.11 -17.33
CA PHE A 169 1.50 -18.17 -16.32
C PHE A 169 2.05 -17.66 -14.97
N ILE A 170 2.86 -16.60 -14.98
CA ILE A 170 3.39 -15.97 -13.76
C ILE A 170 2.29 -15.14 -13.09
N LYS A 171 1.47 -14.45 -13.87
CA LYS A 171 0.37 -13.61 -13.36
C LYS A 171 -0.69 -14.41 -12.59
N GLN A 172 -0.91 -15.67 -12.98
CA GLN A 172 -1.86 -16.59 -12.35
C GLN A 172 -1.29 -17.31 -11.12
N ASN A 173 0.03 -17.30 -10.94
CA ASN A 173 0.66 -18.01 -9.84
C ASN A 173 0.40 -17.29 -8.52
N ARG A 174 0.02 -18.04 -7.47
CA ARG A 174 -0.18 -17.49 -6.12
C ARG A 174 1.13 -17.18 -5.41
N ILE A 175 2.21 -17.85 -5.80
CA ILE A 175 3.55 -17.67 -5.21
C ILE A 175 4.40 -16.89 -6.20
N LEU A 176 4.46 -15.56 -6.03
CA LEU A 176 5.26 -14.67 -6.86
C LEU A 176 6.48 -14.19 -6.07
N SER A 177 7.61 -14.04 -6.76
CA SER A 177 8.77 -13.33 -6.18
C SER A 177 8.42 -11.86 -5.93
N LEU A 178 9.13 -11.21 -5.01
CA LEU A 178 8.88 -9.80 -4.66
C LEU A 178 9.00 -8.89 -5.89
N ALA A 179 10.01 -9.11 -6.74
CA ALA A 179 10.21 -8.32 -7.95
C ALA A 179 9.02 -8.43 -8.92
N VAL A 180 8.48 -9.63 -9.13
CA VAL A 180 7.30 -9.83 -9.99
C VAL A 180 6.05 -9.17 -9.40
N LYS A 181 5.90 -9.16 -8.08
CA LYS A 181 4.79 -8.44 -7.42
C LYS A 181 4.88 -6.94 -7.64
N ASP A 182 6.07 -6.38 -7.52
CA ASP A 182 6.31 -4.96 -7.75
C ASP A 182 6.02 -4.56 -9.19
N ASP A 183 6.44 -5.38 -10.16
CA ASP A 183 6.15 -5.16 -11.57
C ASP A 183 4.64 -5.21 -11.85
N LEU A 184 3.92 -6.18 -11.27
CA LEU A 184 2.46 -6.26 -11.39
C LEU A 184 1.73 -5.04 -10.79
N ILE A 185 2.18 -4.58 -9.62
CA ILE A 185 1.62 -3.39 -8.96
C ILE A 185 1.78 -2.16 -9.86
N VAL A 186 2.97 -1.97 -10.42
CA VAL A 186 3.27 -0.86 -11.30
C VAL A 186 2.45 -0.94 -12.60
N GLU A 187 2.28 -2.13 -13.18
CA GLU A 187 1.51 -2.36 -14.40
C GLU A 187 0.01 -2.06 -14.18
N ILE A 188 -0.57 -2.53 -13.07
CA ILE A 188 -1.94 -2.22 -12.68
C ILE A 188 -2.12 -0.70 -12.46
N PHE A 189 -1.16 -0.07 -11.79
CA PHE A 189 -1.21 1.38 -11.52
C PHE A 189 -1.18 2.19 -12.82
N ALA A 190 -0.32 1.82 -13.75
CA ALA A 190 -0.25 2.50 -15.04
C ALA A 190 -1.52 2.36 -15.85
N GLU A 191 -2.10 1.16 -15.91
CA GLU A 191 -3.36 0.94 -16.62
C GLU A 191 -4.48 1.80 -16.05
N LEU A 192 -4.50 2.00 -14.73
CA LEU A 192 -5.52 2.83 -14.09
C LEU A 192 -5.32 4.33 -14.34
N PHE A 193 -4.09 4.83 -14.27
CA PHE A 193 -3.82 6.26 -14.10
C PHE A 193 -3.08 6.93 -15.27
N ILE A 194 -2.71 6.18 -16.31
CA ILE A 194 -2.24 6.69 -17.62
C ILE A 194 -3.32 6.48 -18.66
#